data_37f4eb99e58a736e5188ecc9027205c3
#
_entry.id   37f4eb99e58a736e5188ecc9027205c3
#
_cell.length_a   1.000
_cell.length_b   1.000
_cell.length_c   1.000
_cell.angle_alpha   90.00
_cell.angle_beta   90.00
_cell.angle_gamma   90.00
#
_symmetry.space_group_name_H-M   'P 1'
#
loop_
_entity.id
_entity.type
_entity.pdbx_description
1 polymer ?
#
loop_
_entity_poly.entity_id
_entity_poly.type
_entity_poly.pdbx_seq_one_letter_code
_entity_poly.pdbx_strand_id
1 'polypeptide(L)'
;MYCTDNFYGNDSETLFSVGRRFLTGDCVGKDLQKAKAMLTKAAEMGHPVARKLLDEIEQEHPTDNGLGEWNKMRSGQMYDWSDPVIDKSLKRTRLACEKFNKSGIDHENYRTLLADMIPGVADSVTILPPFHCDHGNGIHLGEGVFVNYNAMMLDAGDITIGARTLIGPNCSLYTPQHPLDYKLRRKTLETAYPITIGEDCWLGGNVTVCPGVTIGDRTVIGAGSVV
;
A
#
# COMPACT_ATOMS: atom_id res chain seq x y z
N MET A 1 -12.50 16.85 -34.22
CA MET A 1 -12.09 15.67 -35.00
C MET A 1 -12.79 14.49 -34.34
N TYR A 2 -13.78 13.88 -35.00
CA TYR A 2 -14.56 12.81 -34.41
C TYR A 2 -13.74 11.52 -34.49
N CYS A 3 -13.46 10.89 -33.32
CA CYS A 3 -12.87 9.55 -33.27
C CYS A 3 -13.91 8.50 -33.70
N THR A 4 -14.05 8.30 -35.00
CA THR A 4 -14.99 7.32 -35.61
C THR A 4 -14.29 6.01 -35.96
N ASP A 5 -13.28 5.59 -35.23
CA ASP A 5 -12.57 4.37 -35.57
C ASP A 5 -13.20 3.16 -34.90
N ASN A 6 -13.64 2.25 -35.74
CA ASN A 6 -14.19 0.97 -35.34
C ASN A 6 -13.23 0.17 -34.49
N PHE A 7 -13.54 0.03 -33.19
CA PHE A 7 -12.87 -0.88 -32.26
C PHE A 7 -13.19 -2.38 -32.55
N TYR A 8 -13.66 -2.72 -33.73
CA TYR A 8 -14.25 -4.03 -34.06
C TYR A 8 -13.37 -4.95 -34.89
N GLY A 9 -12.11 -4.62 -35.15
CA GLY A 9 -11.19 -5.53 -35.84
C GLY A 9 -10.46 -6.44 -34.82
N ASN A 10 -10.38 -7.74 -35.16
CA ASN A 10 -9.60 -8.72 -34.39
C ASN A 10 -8.28 -9.08 -35.11
N ASP A 11 -7.82 -8.27 -36.06
CA ASP A 11 -6.50 -8.44 -36.68
C ASP A 11 -5.40 -7.80 -35.87
N SER A 12 -4.17 -8.21 -36.12
CA SER A 12 -2.98 -7.78 -35.33
C SER A 12 -2.71 -6.28 -35.37
N GLU A 13 -3.00 -5.63 -36.50
CA GLU A 13 -2.79 -4.18 -36.69
C GLU A 13 -3.82 -3.36 -35.90
N THR A 14 -5.09 -3.77 -35.96
CA THR A 14 -6.18 -3.13 -35.20
C THR A 14 -5.91 -3.26 -33.69
N LEU A 15 -5.58 -4.46 -33.22
CA LEU A 15 -5.27 -4.70 -31.80
C LEU A 15 -4.06 -3.88 -31.33
N PHE A 16 -3.02 -3.75 -32.14
CA PHE A 16 -1.87 -2.91 -31.85
C PHE A 16 -2.25 -1.44 -31.77
N SER A 17 -3.01 -0.93 -32.73
CA SER A 17 -3.46 0.46 -32.74
C SER A 17 -4.33 0.80 -31.52
N VAL A 18 -5.28 -0.07 -31.16
CA VAL A 18 -6.14 0.09 -29.98
C VAL A 18 -5.31 0.04 -28.69
N GLY A 19 -4.37 -0.89 -28.58
CA GLY A 19 -3.47 -1.00 -27.45
C GLY A 19 -2.64 0.28 -27.24
N ARG A 20 -2.11 0.86 -28.30
CA ARG A 20 -1.40 2.15 -28.25
C ARG A 20 -2.29 3.30 -27.77
N ARG A 21 -3.54 3.36 -28.20
CA ARG A 21 -4.48 4.41 -27.75
C ARG A 21 -4.75 4.33 -26.24
N PHE A 22 -4.94 3.13 -25.70
CA PHE A 22 -5.06 2.95 -24.25
C PHE A 22 -3.77 3.32 -23.50
N LEU A 23 -2.60 3.13 -24.12
CA LEU A 23 -1.32 3.51 -23.52
C LEU A 23 -1.15 5.04 -23.48
N THR A 24 -1.49 5.74 -24.55
CA THR A 24 -1.31 7.20 -24.68
C THR A 24 -2.47 8.01 -24.14
N GLY A 25 -3.66 7.43 -24.06
CA GLY A 25 -4.91 8.13 -23.75
C GLY A 25 -5.52 8.88 -24.95
N ASP A 26 -5.09 8.53 -26.18
CA ASP A 26 -5.58 9.18 -27.39
C ASP A 26 -6.95 8.62 -27.78
N CYS A 27 -7.96 9.48 -27.74
CA CYS A 27 -9.37 9.17 -28.00
C CYS A 27 -10.04 8.22 -26.98
N VAL A 28 -9.29 7.73 -25.98
CA VAL A 28 -9.77 6.84 -24.91
C VAL A 28 -9.07 7.23 -23.59
N GLY A 29 -9.66 6.92 -22.45
CA GLY A 29 -8.95 7.08 -21.17
C GLY A 29 -7.72 6.16 -21.14
N LYS A 30 -6.60 6.65 -20.57
CA LYS A 30 -5.42 5.79 -20.32
C LYS A 30 -5.82 4.58 -19.49
N ASP A 31 -5.43 3.38 -19.96
CA ASP A 31 -5.69 2.12 -19.28
C ASP A 31 -4.57 1.12 -19.66
N LEU A 32 -3.57 1.00 -18.80
CA LEU A 32 -2.40 0.18 -19.06
C LEU A 32 -2.74 -1.32 -19.15
N GLN A 33 -3.75 -1.77 -18.40
CA GLN A 33 -4.21 -3.16 -18.44
C GLN A 33 -4.82 -3.51 -19.79
N LYS A 34 -5.71 -2.65 -20.29
CA LYS A 34 -6.29 -2.83 -21.63
C LYS A 34 -5.24 -2.68 -22.72
N ALA A 35 -4.29 -1.73 -22.57
CA ALA A 35 -3.17 -1.58 -23.49
C ALA A 35 -2.38 -2.89 -23.62
N LYS A 36 -1.95 -3.46 -22.49
CA LYS A 36 -1.18 -4.73 -22.45
C LYS A 36 -1.98 -5.89 -23.04
N ALA A 37 -3.25 -6.05 -22.67
CA ALA A 37 -4.10 -7.12 -23.20
C ALA A 37 -4.21 -7.09 -24.73
N MET A 38 -4.38 -5.90 -25.32
CA MET A 38 -4.47 -5.73 -26.77
C MET A 38 -3.12 -5.95 -27.46
N LEU A 39 -2.03 -5.42 -26.88
CA LEU A 39 -0.69 -5.58 -27.42
C LEU A 39 -0.20 -7.04 -27.34
N THR A 40 -0.56 -7.77 -26.27
CA THR A 40 -0.25 -9.20 -26.15
C THR A 40 -0.92 -10.00 -27.27
N LYS A 41 -2.23 -9.79 -27.49
CA LYS A 41 -2.94 -10.44 -28.61
C LYS A 41 -2.33 -10.10 -29.96
N ALA A 42 -1.98 -8.81 -30.17
CA ALA A 42 -1.33 -8.40 -31.42
C ALA A 42 0.03 -9.10 -31.62
N ALA A 43 0.83 -9.24 -30.54
CA ALA A 43 2.13 -9.93 -30.58
C ALA A 43 1.97 -11.44 -30.84
N GLU A 44 0.98 -12.10 -30.23
CA GLU A 44 0.63 -13.50 -30.48
C GLU A 44 0.20 -13.75 -31.94
N MET A 45 -0.43 -12.74 -32.55
CA MET A 45 -0.80 -12.78 -33.98
C MET A 45 0.34 -12.33 -34.91
N GLY A 46 1.55 -12.17 -34.40
CA GLY A 46 2.74 -11.88 -35.20
C GLY A 46 2.96 -10.42 -35.57
N HIS A 47 2.31 -9.45 -34.87
CA HIS A 47 2.54 -8.03 -35.15
C HIS A 47 4.00 -7.64 -34.82
N PRO A 48 4.77 -7.06 -35.78
CA PRO A 48 6.24 -6.97 -35.68
C PRO A 48 6.72 -6.05 -34.55
N VAL A 49 5.93 -5.06 -34.14
CA VAL A 49 6.32 -4.05 -33.15
C VAL A 49 5.66 -4.29 -31.79
N ALA A 50 4.59 -5.09 -31.72
CA ALA A 50 3.83 -5.26 -30.48
C ALA A 50 4.66 -5.89 -29.36
N ARG A 51 5.50 -6.89 -29.66
CA ARG A 51 6.40 -7.51 -28.66
C ARG A 51 7.37 -6.50 -28.10
N LYS A 52 8.03 -5.73 -28.97
CA LYS A 52 8.99 -4.71 -28.54
C LYS A 52 8.35 -3.65 -27.65
N LEU A 53 7.13 -3.21 -27.99
CA LEU A 53 6.39 -2.23 -27.18
C LEU A 53 5.98 -2.82 -25.82
N LEU A 54 5.60 -4.11 -25.78
CA LEU A 54 5.36 -4.81 -24.53
C LEU A 54 6.61 -4.87 -23.65
N ASP A 55 7.77 -5.22 -24.22
CA ASP A 55 9.04 -5.29 -23.51
C ASP A 55 9.44 -3.89 -22.96
N GLU A 56 9.20 -2.82 -23.73
CA GLU A 56 9.40 -1.43 -23.28
C GLU A 56 8.44 -1.08 -22.10
N ILE A 57 7.18 -1.45 -22.21
CA ILE A 57 6.19 -1.27 -21.13
C ILE A 57 6.58 -2.07 -19.87
N GLU A 58 7.06 -3.29 -20.03
CA GLU A 58 7.54 -4.13 -18.93
C GLU A 58 8.79 -3.57 -18.27
N GLN A 59 9.69 -2.95 -19.02
CA GLN A 59 10.86 -2.24 -18.48
C GLN A 59 10.46 -0.94 -17.75
N GLU A 60 9.43 -0.25 -18.22
CA GLU A 60 8.91 0.95 -17.55
C GLU A 60 8.02 0.63 -16.35
N HIS A 61 7.34 -0.53 -16.38
CA HIS A 61 6.42 -1.05 -15.36
C HIS A 61 6.72 -2.52 -15.07
N PRO A 62 7.85 -2.85 -14.44
CA PRO A 62 8.39 -4.23 -14.37
C PRO A 62 7.56 -5.23 -13.55
N THR A 63 6.40 -4.86 -13.07
CA THR A 63 5.62 -5.68 -12.12
C THR A 63 4.15 -5.85 -12.48
N ASP A 64 3.74 -5.59 -13.72
CA ASP A 64 2.35 -5.82 -14.08
C ASP A 64 2.10 -7.30 -14.43
N ASN A 65 1.85 -8.09 -13.38
CA ASN A 65 1.44 -9.49 -13.43
C ASN A 65 -0.10 -9.68 -13.48
N GLY A 66 -0.84 -8.63 -13.87
CA GLY A 66 -2.30 -8.63 -13.89
C GLY A 66 -2.96 -8.38 -12.53
N LEU A 67 -2.17 -8.17 -11.47
CA LEU A 67 -2.68 -7.73 -10.18
C LEU A 67 -2.85 -6.20 -10.19
N GLY A 68 -3.96 -5.68 -9.65
CA GLY A 68 -4.09 -4.25 -9.40
C GLY A 68 -3.04 -3.76 -8.39
N GLU A 69 -2.68 -2.47 -8.42
CA GLU A 69 -1.62 -1.89 -7.58
C GLU A 69 -1.85 -2.13 -6.08
N TRP A 70 -3.11 -2.14 -5.63
CA TRP A 70 -3.47 -2.52 -4.25
C TRP A 70 -2.98 -3.93 -3.88
N ASN A 71 -3.19 -4.92 -4.74
CA ASN A 71 -2.77 -6.30 -4.48
C ASN A 71 -1.25 -6.46 -4.56
N LYS A 72 -0.58 -5.73 -5.45
CA LYS A 72 0.88 -5.67 -5.50
C LYS A 72 1.44 -5.12 -4.19
N MET A 73 0.91 -4.00 -3.71
CA MET A 73 1.26 -3.40 -2.43
C MET A 73 1.17 -4.42 -1.29
N ARG A 74 0.01 -5.07 -1.15
CA ARG A 74 -0.23 -6.04 -0.07
C ARG A 74 0.59 -7.33 -0.18
N SER A 75 1.05 -7.69 -1.36
CA SER A 75 1.86 -8.89 -1.59
C SER A 75 3.38 -8.65 -1.62
N GLY A 76 3.84 -7.46 -1.25
CA GLY A 76 5.27 -7.13 -1.21
C GLY A 76 5.91 -6.92 -2.59
N GLN A 77 5.10 -6.77 -3.63
CA GLN A 77 5.59 -6.44 -4.96
C GLN A 77 5.75 -4.93 -5.14
N MET A 78 6.55 -4.53 -6.12
CA MET A 78 6.66 -3.11 -6.48
C MET A 78 5.32 -2.62 -7.02
N TYR A 79 4.82 -1.51 -6.50
CA TYR A 79 3.53 -0.91 -6.85
C TYR A 79 3.67 0.58 -7.10
N ASP A 80 2.70 1.13 -7.82
CA ASP A 80 2.56 2.58 -8.03
C ASP A 80 1.66 3.17 -6.93
N TRP A 81 2.26 3.90 -5.97
CA TRP A 81 1.52 4.51 -4.86
C TRP A 81 0.58 5.65 -5.30
N SER A 82 0.70 6.14 -6.54
CA SER A 82 -0.23 7.14 -7.10
C SER A 82 -1.53 6.54 -7.64
N ASP A 83 -1.71 5.21 -7.55
CA ASP A 83 -2.93 4.53 -7.98
C ASP A 83 -4.17 5.10 -7.28
N PRO A 84 -5.27 5.36 -8.01
CA PRO A 84 -6.48 5.97 -7.44
C PRO A 84 -7.13 5.17 -6.30
N VAL A 85 -7.00 3.84 -6.26
CA VAL A 85 -7.54 3.01 -5.17
C VAL A 85 -6.71 3.22 -3.91
N ILE A 86 -5.39 3.27 -4.03
CA ILE A 86 -4.45 3.55 -2.94
C ILE A 86 -4.68 4.97 -2.40
N ASP A 87 -4.70 5.98 -3.28
CA ASP A 87 -4.94 7.38 -2.91
C ASP A 87 -6.29 7.57 -2.18
N LYS A 88 -7.36 6.92 -2.65
CA LYS A 88 -8.67 6.95 -1.98
C LYS A 88 -8.60 6.37 -0.56
N SER A 89 -7.87 5.28 -0.36
CA SER A 89 -7.68 4.66 0.95
C SER A 89 -6.90 5.59 1.88
N LEU A 90 -5.78 6.16 1.43
CA LEU A 90 -4.98 7.14 2.19
C LEU A 90 -5.81 8.36 2.63
N LYS A 91 -6.62 8.92 1.72
CA LYS A 91 -7.51 10.06 2.03
C LYS A 91 -8.54 9.72 3.10
N ARG A 92 -9.18 8.53 2.99
CA ARG A 92 -10.14 8.05 3.99
C ARG A 92 -9.49 7.98 5.38
N THR A 93 -8.33 7.32 5.46
CA THR A 93 -7.66 7.08 6.74
C THR A 93 -7.10 8.36 7.33
N ARG A 94 -6.57 9.27 6.53
CA ARG A 94 -6.13 10.59 7.00
C ARG A 94 -7.25 11.35 7.71
N LEU A 95 -8.46 11.34 7.13
CA LEU A 95 -9.64 11.97 7.76
C LEU A 95 -10.07 11.24 9.05
N ALA A 96 -9.95 9.91 9.10
CA ALA A 96 -10.24 9.13 10.31
C ALA A 96 -9.23 9.46 11.42
N CYS A 97 -7.92 9.49 11.12
CA CYS A 97 -6.87 9.90 12.05
C CYS A 97 -7.08 11.32 12.58
N GLU A 98 -7.46 12.28 11.74
CA GLU A 98 -7.74 13.65 12.17
C GLU A 98 -8.90 13.71 13.19
N LYS A 99 -9.98 12.97 12.96
CA LYS A 99 -11.12 12.91 13.89
C LYS A 99 -10.71 12.25 15.21
N PHE A 100 -10.02 11.10 15.15
CA PHE A 100 -9.53 10.38 16.31
C PHE A 100 -8.58 11.25 17.16
N ASN A 101 -7.62 11.91 16.54
CA ASN A 101 -6.60 12.71 17.21
C ASN A 101 -7.18 13.98 17.88
N LYS A 102 -8.32 14.47 17.42
CA LYS A 102 -9.02 15.61 18.03
C LYS A 102 -9.88 15.23 19.22
N SER A 103 -10.26 13.94 19.37
CA SER A 103 -11.25 13.52 20.35
C SER A 103 -10.68 13.23 21.74
N GLY A 104 -9.49 12.66 21.83
CA GLY A 104 -8.91 12.18 23.10
C GLY A 104 -9.48 10.82 23.54
N ILE A 105 -8.80 10.18 24.52
CA ILE A 105 -9.16 8.82 24.98
C ILE A 105 -10.48 8.77 25.79
N ASP A 106 -10.80 9.83 26.50
CA ASP A 106 -12.00 9.91 27.35
C ASP A 106 -13.26 10.35 26.57
N HIS A 107 -13.13 10.53 25.26
CA HIS A 107 -14.26 10.95 24.43
C HIS A 107 -15.27 9.79 24.27
N GLU A 108 -16.57 10.10 24.37
CA GLU A 108 -17.65 9.11 24.27
C GLU A 108 -17.61 8.26 22.99
N ASN A 109 -17.14 8.84 21.88
CA ASN A 109 -17.00 8.17 20.59
C ASN A 109 -15.60 7.55 20.35
N TYR A 110 -14.74 7.46 21.36
CA TYR A 110 -13.37 6.95 21.21
C TYR A 110 -13.34 5.59 20.49
N ARG A 111 -14.16 4.63 20.94
CA ARG A 111 -14.19 3.28 20.35
C ARG A 111 -14.66 3.29 18.88
N THR A 112 -15.70 4.07 18.59
CA THR A 112 -16.21 4.21 17.22
C THR A 112 -15.15 4.83 16.29
N LEU A 113 -14.49 5.89 16.74
CA LEU A 113 -13.44 6.56 15.96
C LEU A 113 -12.21 5.65 15.74
N LEU A 114 -11.86 4.84 16.75
CA LEU A 114 -10.79 3.87 16.64
C LEU A 114 -11.16 2.75 15.63
N ALA A 115 -12.38 2.24 15.67
CA ALA A 115 -12.86 1.23 14.72
C ALA A 115 -13.01 1.76 13.29
N ASP A 116 -13.38 3.04 13.10
CA ASP A 116 -13.40 3.71 11.79
C ASP A 116 -12.00 3.81 11.18
N MET A 117 -10.99 4.01 12.03
CA MET A 117 -9.59 4.12 11.63
C MET A 117 -8.96 2.74 11.39
N ILE A 118 -9.13 1.81 12.34
CA ILE A 118 -8.61 0.43 12.29
C ILE A 118 -9.78 -0.55 12.37
N PRO A 119 -10.31 -0.98 11.21
CA PRO A 119 -11.44 -1.90 11.18
C PRO A 119 -11.15 -3.24 11.87
N GLY A 120 -12.07 -3.69 12.71
CA GLY A 120 -11.94 -4.97 13.41
C GLY A 120 -11.03 -4.94 14.66
N VAL A 121 -10.60 -3.76 15.11
CA VAL A 121 -9.82 -3.63 16.35
C VAL A 121 -10.61 -4.14 17.56
N ALA A 122 -10.00 -5.01 18.37
CA ALA A 122 -10.64 -5.57 19.57
C ALA A 122 -10.92 -4.50 20.65
N ASP A 123 -11.97 -4.71 21.45
CA ASP A 123 -12.36 -3.76 22.52
C ASP A 123 -11.30 -3.61 23.60
N SER A 124 -10.48 -4.62 23.82
CA SER A 124 -9.38 -4.61 24.79
C SER A 124 -8.15 -3.82 24.35
N VAL A 125 -8.07 -3.39 23.08
CA VAL A 125 -6.95 -2.61 22.56
C VAL A 125 -7.10 -1.13 22.97
N THR A 126 -5.99 -0.50 23.37
CA THR A 126 -5.92 0.93 23.66
C THR A 126 -4.87 1.59 22.81
N ILE A 127 -5.25 2.69 22.13
CA ILE A 127 -4.33 3.57 21.38
C ILE A 127 -4.49 4.99 21.90
N LEU A 128 -3.41 5.58 22.37
CA LEU A 128 -3.42 6.97 22.85
C LEU A 128 -3.17 7.94 21.69
N PRO A 129 -4.06 8.92 21.47
CA PRO A 129 -3.84 9.95 20.46
C PRO A 129 -2.70 10.92 20.88
N PRO A 130 -2.00 11.53 19.88
CA PRO A 130 -2.21 11.34 18.47
C PRO A 130 -1.62 10.02 17.95
N PHE A 131 -2.27 9.46 16.93
CA PHE A 131 -1.86 8.26 16.22
C PHE A 131 -1.98 8.50 14.70
N HIS A 132 -1.09 7.90 13.91
CA HIS A 132 -1.11 8.03 12.46
C HIS A 132 -0.90 6.68 11.77
N CYS A 133 -1.64 6.45 10.72
CA CYS A 133 -1.47 5.29 9.84
C CYS A 133 -1.83 5.64 8.39
N ASP A 134 -1.42 4.79 7.44
CA ASP A 134 -1.69 4.98 6.02
C ASP A 134 -3.08 4.48 5.62
N HIS A 135 -3.39 3.22 5.90
CA HIS A 135 -4.63 2.58 5.46
C HIS A 135 -5.51 2.10 6.63
N GLY A 136 -4.91 1.76 7.75
CA GLY A 136 -5.56 1.25 8.96
C GLY A 136 -6.07 -0.19 8.85
N ASN A 137 -6.44 -0.63 7.66
CA ASN A 137 -6.93 -1.99 7.42
C ASN A 137 -5.82 -3.05 7.28
N GLY A 138 -4.55 -2.63 7.26
CA GLY A 138 -3.38 -3.48 7.36
C GLY A 138 -2.83 -3.62 8.79
N ILE A 139 -3.49 -3.01 9.78
CA ILE A 139 -3.07 -3.08 11.19
C ILE A 139 -3.90 -4.12 11.92
N HIS A 140 -3.24 -5.16 12.42
CA HIS A 140 -3.83 -6.28 13.14
C HIS A 140 -3.28 -6.32 14.56
N LEU A 141 -4.12 -5.98 15.54
CA LEU A 141 -3.74 -5.89 16.96
C LEU A 141 -4.41 -6.98 17.77
N GLY A 142 -3.62 -7.76 18.48
CA GLY A 142 -4.10 -8.76 19.43
C GLY A 142 -4.75 -8.15 20.66
N GLU A 143 -5.41 -8.98 21.46
CA GLU A 143 -6.09 -8.55 22.68
C GLU A 143 -5.12 -7.88 23.67
N GLY A 144 -5.57 -6.81 24.30
CA GLY A 144 -4.82 -6.10 25.33
C GLY A 144 -3.57 -5.37 24.83
N VAL A 145 -3.40 -5.19 23.52
CA VAL A 145 -2.32 -4.35 22.97
C VAL A 145 -2.54 -2.91 23.43
N PHE A 146 -1.47 -2.29 23.91
CA PHE A 146 -1.42 -0.90 24.30
C PHE A 146 -0.45 -0.12 23.42
N VAL A 147 -0.91 0.95 22.77
CA VAL A 147 -0.11 1.85 21.96
C VAL A 147 -0.10 3.24 22.59
N ASN A 148 1.09 3.70 22.94
CA ASN A 148 1.27 4.98 23.60
C ASN A 148 1.26 6.16 22.61
N TYR A 149 1.34 7.40 23.10
CA TYR A 149 1.25 8.65 22.35
C TYR A 149 2.22 8.74 21.16
N ASN A 150 1.76 9.40 20.10
CA ASN A 150 2.55 9.74 18.90
C ASN A 150 3.07 8.51 18.13
N ALA A 151 2.40 7.37 18.22
CA ALA A 151 2.78 6.23 17.40
C ALA A 151 2.40 6.44 15.93
N MET A 152 3.25 5.94 15.02
CA MET A 152 3.03 5.98 13.58
C MET A 152 3.18 4.56 13.01
N MET A 153 2.17 4.10 12.26
CA MET A 153 2.16 2.78 11.62
C MET A 153 1.82 2.94 10.14
N LEU A 154 2.85 2.94 9.28
CA LEU A 154 2.67 3.02 7.83
C LEU A 154 2.37 1.61 7.30
N ASP A 155 1.10 1.29 7.17
CA ASP A 155 0.57 -0.05 6.91
C ASP A 155 0.25 -0.31 5.42
N ALA A 156 1.16 0.07 4.52
CA ALA A 156 1.10 -0.35 3.12
C ALA A 156 1.25 -1.88 3.00
N GLY A 157 2.18 -2.51 3.75
CA GLY A 157 2.18 -3.93 4.11
C GLY A 157 1.48 -4.16 5.44
N ASP A 158 1.17 -5.40 5.78
CA ASP A 158 0.51 -5.72 7.03
C ASP A 158 1.42 -5.50 8.24
N ILE A 159 0.85 -4.95 9.33
CA ILE A 159 1.48 -4.81 10.64
C ILE A 159 0.68 -5.67 11.62
N THR A 160 1.28 -6.75 12.10
CA THR A 160 0.66 -7.65 13.08
C THR A 160 1.35 -7.51 14.42
N ILE A 161 0.59 -7.24 15.49
CA ILE A 161 1.10 -7.12 16.86
C ILE A 161 0.34 -8.10 17.74
N GLY A 162 1.07 -9.02 18.36
CA GLY A 162 0.54 -10.05 19.26
C GLY A 162 -0.04 -9.49 20.55
N ALA A 163 -0.86 -10.31 21.21
CA ALA A 163 -1.60 -9.92 22.41
C ALA A 163 -0.71 -9.39 23.54
N ARG A 164 -1.23 -8.46 24.35
CA ARG A 164 -0.59 -7.89 25.56
C ARG A 164 0.76 -7.18 25.30
N THR A 165 1.07 -6.88 24.04
CA THR A 165 2.26 -6.14 23.67
C THR A 165 2.09 -4.66 23.95
N LEU A 166 3.14 -4.04 24.51
CA LEU A 166 3.19 -2.62 24.89
C LEU A 166 4.09 -1.85 23.92
N ILE A 167 3.52 -0.87 23.23
CA ILE A 167 4.23 0.03 22.33
C ILE A 167 4.44 1.38 23.03
N GLY A 168 5.70 1.73 23.27
CA GLY A 168 6.09 2.99 23.90
C GLY A 168 5.77 4.23 23.06
N PRO A 169 5.90 5.45 23.64
CA PRO A 169 5.59 6.69 22.93
C PRO A 169 6.56 6.94 21.77
N ASN A 170 6.06 7.62 20.73
CA ASN A 170 6.82 7.98 19.53
C ASN A 170 7.40 6.78 18.75
N CYS A 171 6.86 5.59 18.93
CA CYS A 171 7.27 4.43 18.12
C CYS A 171 6.77 4.54 16.70
N SER A 172 7.60 4.08 15.76
CA SER A 172 7.32 4.14 14.33
C SER A 172 7.53 2.77 13.71
N LEU A 173 6.51 2.25 13.01
CA LEU A 173 6.55 0.99 12.28
C LEU A 173 6.34 1.30 10.80
N TYR A 174 7.34 1.04 9.98
CA TYR A 174 7.34 1.39 8.56
C TYR A 174 7.37 0.14 7.70
N THR A 175 6.30 -0.17 7.00
CA THR A 175 6.29 -1.26 6.02
C THR A 175 6.70 -0.83 4.62
N PRO A 176 6.45 0.44 4.15
CA PRO A 176 6.84 0.86 2.82
C PRO A 176 8.33 1.16 2.71
N GLN A 177 8.86 0.94 1.51
CA GLN A 177 10.25 1.18 1.16
C GLN A 177 10.36 1.70 -0.27
N HIS A 178 11.05 2.83 -0.46
CA HIS A 178 11.38 3.35 -1.78
C HIS A 178 12.55 2.60 -2.42
N PRO A 179 12.59 2.51 -3.77
CA PRO A 179 13.72 1.91 -4.48
C PRO A 179 15.05 2.58 -4.14
N LEU A 180 16.11 1.76 -3.94
CA LEU A 180 17.46 2.27 -3.70
C LEU A 180 18.02 2.96 -4.94
N ASP A 181 17.70 2.47 -6.15
CA ASP A 181 18.04 3.16 -7.39
C ASP A 181 17.26 4.49 -7.47
N TYR A 182 18.01 5.60 -7.52
CA TYR A 182 17.43 6.94 -7.59
C TYR A 182 16.59 7.20 -8.86
N LYS A 183 16.86 6.49 -9.96
CA LYS A 183 16.09 6.61 -11.21
C LYS A 183 14.69 5.99 -11.05
N LEU A 184 14.61 4.86 -10.37
CA LEU A 184 13.32 4.25 -10.01
C LEU A 184 12.61 5.06 -8.92
N ARG A 185 13.35 5.57 -7.92
CA ARG A 185 12.80 6.40 -6.84
C ARG A 185 12.20 7.73 -7.31
N ARG A 186 12.60 8.23 -8.47
CA ARG A 186 11.97 9.39 -9.12
C ARG A 186 10.56 9.11 -9.65
N LYS A 187 10.23 7.83 -9.81
CA LYS A 187 8.89 7.36 -10.16
C LYS A 187 8.06 7.21 -8.88
N THR A 188 6.76 7.05 -9.04
CA THR A 188 5.81 6.82 -7.93
C THR A 188 5.82 5.38 -7.44
N LEU A 189 7.00 4.74 -7.38
CA LEU A 189 7.16 3.32 -7.09
C LEU A 189 7.63 3.08 -5.66
N GLU A 190 7.05 2.07 -5.02
CA GLU A 190 7.39 1.55 -3.71
C GLU A 190 7.27 0.04 -3.65
N THR A 191 7.83 -0.56 -2.61
CA THR A 191 7.53 -1.91 -2.12
C THR A 191 7.10 -1.81 -0.67
N ALA A 192 6.33 -2.78 -0.17
CA ALA A 192 5.95 -2.83 1.24
C ALA A 192 6.17 -4.23 1.79
N TYR A 193 6.85 -4.32 2.93
CA TYR A 193 7.12 -5.61 3.58
C TYR A 193 6.48 -5.67 4.96
N PRO A 194 5.79 -6.76 5.31
CA PRO A 194 5.03 -6.86 6.54
C PRO A 194 5.95 -6.80 7.78
N ILE A 195 5.41 -6.24 8.87
CA ILE A 195 6.03 -6.26 10.18
C ILE A 195 5.22 -7.19 11.09
N THR A 196 5.91 -8.06 11.82
CA THR A 196 5.28 -8.95 12.80
C THR A 196 5.95 -8.76 14.16
N ILE A 197 5.17 -8.48 15.20
CA ILE A 197 5.61 -8.40 16.59
C ILE A 197 4.81 -9.43 17.38
N GLY A 198 5.50 -10.27 18.12
CA GLY A 198 4.90 -11.35 18.92
C GLY A 198 4.09 -10.85 20.11
N GLU A 199 3.66 -11.80 20.93
CA GLU A 199 2.91 -11.55 22.17
C GLU A 199 3.83 -11.11 23.33
N ASP A 200 3.26 -10.39 24.31
CA ASP A 200 3.94 -9.99 25.54
C ASP A 200 5.27 -9.23 25.30
N CYS A 201 5.40 -8.53 24.18
CA CYS A 201 6.55 -7.71 23.85
C CYS A 201 6.45 -6.32 24.50
N TRP A 202 7.60 -5.67 24.67
CA TRP A 202 7.68 -4.27 25.07
C TRP A 202 8.67 -3.52 24.18
N LEU A 203 8.17 -2.55 23.43
CA LEU A 203 8.97 -1.59 22.70
C LEU A 203 9.06 -0.30 23.53
N GLY A 204 10.28 0.09 23.89
CA GLY A 204 10.55 1.37 24.56
C GLY A 204 10.22 2.56 23.68
N GLY A 205 10.20 3.77 24.25
CA GLY A 205 9.91 4.99 23.47
C GLY A 205 10.90 5.24 22.34
N ASN A 206 10.42 5.87 21.25
CA ASN A 206 11.21 6.21 20.05
C ASN A 206 11.84 4.99 19.34
N VAL A 207 11.26 3.80 19.46
CA VAL A 207 11.68 2.63 18.68
C VAL A 207 11.19 2.78 17.25
N THR A 208 12.07 2.51 16.29
CA THR A 208 11.72 2.41 14.86
C THR A 208 11.86 0.97 14.40
N VAL A 209 10.78 0.41 13.82
CA VAL A 209 10.79 -0.93 13.20
C VAL A 209 10.76 -0.77 11.69
N CYS A 210 11.77 -1.35 11.02
CA CYS A 210 11.93 -1.25 9.57
C CYS A 210 11.10 -2.29 8.80
N PRO A 211 10.94 -2.13 7.48
CA PRO A 211 10.16 -3.06 6.66
C PRO A 211 10.66 -4.50 6.74
N GLY A 212 9.73 -5.45 6.87
CA GLY A 212 10.01 -6.89 6.86
C GLY A 212 10.51 -7.48 8.18
N VAL A 213 10.59 -6.68 9.24
CA VAL A 213 11.09 -7.14 10.55
C VAL A 213 10.08 -8.04 11.27
N THR A 214 10.59 -9.11 11.86
CA THR A 214 9.85 -9.97 12.78
C THR A 214 10.51 -9.93 14.18
N ILE A 215 9.72 -9.56 15.19
CA ILE A 215 10.11 -9.56 16.60
C ILE A 215 9.37 -10.71 17.29
N GLY A 216 10.11 -11.64 17.90
CA GLY A 216 9.52 -12.80 18.59
C GLY A 216 8.84 -12.43 19.91
N ASP A 217 8.05 -13.38 20.44
CA ASP A 217 7.31 -13.18 21.70
C ASP A 217 8.22 -12.82 22.87
N ARG A 218 7.68 -12.04 23.81
CA ARG A 218 8.33 -11.67 25.08
C ARG A 218 9.65 -10.91 24.89
N THR A 219 9.83 -10.30 23.73
CA THR A 219 11.02 -9.50 23.42
C THR A 219 10.86 -8.07 23.99
N VAL A 220 11.95 -7.56 24.55
CA VAL A 220 12.06 -6.16 24.98
C VAL A 220 13.02 -5.43 24.05
N ILE A 221 12.54 -4.36 23.41
CA ILE A 221 13.35 -3.47 22.57
C ILE A 221 13.61 -2.17 23.36
N GLY A 222 14.89 -1.87 23.58
CA GLY A 222 15.28 -0.65 24.32
C GLY A 222 14.85 0.63 23.60
N ALA A 223 14.59 1.69 24.37
CA ALA A 223 14.20 2.98 23.81
C ALA A 223 15.24 3.54 22.82
N GLY A 224 14.77 4.16 21.73
CA GLY A 224 15.61 4.74 20.68
C GLY A 224 16.26 3.73 19.74
N SER A 225 15.93 2.45 19.84
CA SER A 225 16.46 1.42 18.93
C SER A 225 15.85 1.54 17.52
N VAL A 226 16.66 1.20 16.52
CA VAL A 226 16.21 0.94 15.14
C VAL A 226 16.44 -0.56 14.88
N VAL A 227 15.37 -1.25 14.46
CA VAL A 227 15.34 -2.71 14.25
C VAL A 227 15.01 -2.99 12.80
#